data_3a8f843490561bb8cf9f0edad5afb96b
#
_entry.id   3a8f843490561bb8cf9f0edad5afb96b
#
_cell.length_a   1.000
_cell.length_b   1.000
_cell.length_c   1.000
_cell.angle_alpha   90.00
_cell.angle_beta   90.00
_cell.angle_gamma   90.00
#
_symmetry.space_group_name_H-M   'P 1'
#
loop_
_entity.id
_entity.type
_entity.pdbx_description
1 polymer ?
#
loop_
_entity_poly.entity_id
_entity_poly.type
_entity_poly.pdbx_seq_one_letter_code
_entity_poly.pdbx_strand_id
1 'polypeptide(L)'
;MRSVTAPALLAGCVILAGATHAIAHSGPRFAQVVALDECDPATFNAALGEGGTGFCHNVALGSATTLGDLFSKAAAGTPDPGWDFEPDQVTIRGDTVLSVVDQGGEPHTFTEVAHFGGGFISDLNHGEATVPECTGGFSNIAVARTRIVQGSHLDLTGLSRGTHLFQCCIHPWMRMQVDVR
;
A
#
# COMPACT_ATOMS: atom_id res chain seq x y z
N MET A 1 59.24 -13.31 72.59
CA MET A 1 58.63 -12.73 71.43
C MET A 1 58.02 -13.88 70.58
N ARG A 2 56.75 -14.07 70.66
CA ARG A 2 56.06 -15.13 69.91
C ARG A 2 55.23 -14.46 68.80
N SER A 3 55.56 -14.77 67.51
CA SER A 3 54.85 -14.34 66.35
C SER A 3 53.61 -15.20 66.19
N VAL A 4 52.45 -14.55 66.05
CA VAL A 4 51.13 -15.17 65.73
C VAL A 4 50.83 -14.88 64.29
N THR A 5 50.84 -15.93 63.46
CA THR A 5 50.40 -15.86 62.04
C THR A 5 48.90 -16.14 61.98
N ALA A 6 48.13 -15.21 61.41
CA ALA A 6 46.70 -15.37 61.12
C ALA A 6 46.50 -16.02 59.77
N PRO A 7 45.51 -16.91 59.61
CA PRO A 7 45.19 -17.50 58.31
C PRO A 7 44.29 -16.57 57.51
N ALA A 8 44.63 -16.37 56.22
CA ALA A 8 43.80 -15.66 55.23
C ALA A 8 42.68 -16.56 54.76
N LEU A 9 41.41 -16.13 54.94
CA LEU A 9 40.23 -16.73 54.41
C LEU A 9 40.00 -16.20 52.95
N LEU A 10 40.18 -17.07 51.98
CA LEU A 10 39.81 -16.82 50.61
C LEU A 10 38.28 -17.02 50.45
N ALA A 11 37.53 -15.92 50.30
CA ALA A 11 36.12 -15.94 49.93
C ALA A 11 35.99 -16.13 48.41
N GLY A 12 35.60 -17.33 47.99
CA GLY A 12 35.28 -17.63 46.60
C GLY A 12 33.96 -17.01 46.21
N CYS A 13 34.01 -16.02 45.32
CA CYS A 13 32.81 -15.43 44.72
C CYS A 13 32.33 -16.31 43.56
N VAL A 14 31.27 -17.09 43.77
CA VAL A 14 30.60 -17.85 42.69
C VAL A 14 29.73 -16.88 41.92
N ILE A 15 30.15 -16.49 40.71
CA ILE A 15 29.35 -15.71 39.79
C ILE A 15 28.43 -16.68 39.07
N LEU A 16 27.14 -16.72 39.46
CA LEU A 16 26.08 -17.36 38.70
C LEU A 16 25.78 -16.50 37.47
N ALA A 17 26.31 -16.88 36.32
CA ALA A 17 25.95 -16.31 35.05
C ALA A 17 24.51 -16.76 34.70
N GLY A 18 23.51 -15.97 35.07
CA GLY A 18 22.12 -16.15 34.63
C GLY A 18 22.03 -15.85 33.14
N ALA A 19 21.82 -16.88 32.30
CA ALA A 19 21.47 -16.70 30.90
C ALA A 19 20.09 -16.08 30.84
N THR A 20 20.01 -14.77 30.68
CA THR A 20 18.76 -14.09 30.32
C THR A 20 18.43 -14.42 28.88
N HIS A 21 17.51 -15.35 28.65
CA HIS A 21 16.90 -15.56 27.35
C HIS A 21 16.08 -14.32 27.02
N ALA A 22 16.63 -13.43 26.20
CA ALA A 22 15.87 -12.36 25.60
C ALA A 22 14.86 -12.99 24.65
N ILE A 23 13.59 -13.05 25.07
CA ILE A 23 12.49 -13.38 24.17
C ILE A 23 12.38 -12.17 23.23
N ALA A 24 12.92 -12.31 22.03
CA ALA A 24 12.70 -11.34 20.96
C ALA A 24 11.19 -11.35 20.64
N HIS A 25 10.45 -10.38 21.14
CA HIS A 25 9.09 -10.12 20.70
C HIS A 25 9.22 -9.58 19.27
N SER A 26 9.10 -10.47 18.28
CA SER A 26 8.90 -10.06 16.91
C SER A 26 7.47 -9.54 16.81
N GLY A 27 7.30 -8.23 16.98
CA GLY A 27 6.05 -7.56 16.64
C GLY A 27 5.69 -7.80 15.16
N PRO A 28 4.45 -7.51 14.77
CA PRO A 28 4.04 -7.64 13.38
C PRO A 28 5.01 -6.84 12.48
N ARG A 29 5.37 -7.42 11.36
CA ARG A 29 6.16 -6.74 10.34
C ARG A 29 5.23 -5.85 9.54
N PHE A 30 5.71 -4.71 9.10
CA PHE A 30 4.96 -3.78 8.27
C PHE A 30 5.70 -3.54 6.96
N ALA A 31 4.94 -3.49 5.87
CA ALA A 31 5.35 -2.96 4.58
C ALA A 31 4.31 -1.93 4.16
N GLN A 32 4.74 -0.86 3.52
CA GLN A 32 3.85 0.20 3.09
C GLN A 32 3.90 0.35 1.57
N VAL A 33 2.74 0.60 1.00
CA VAL A 33 2.53 1.02 -0.38
C VAL A 33 1.77 2.34 -0.34
N VAL A 34 2.09 3.23 -1.25
CA VAL A 34 1.41 4.52 -1.38
C VAL A 34 0.68 4.53 -2.71
N ALA A 35 -0.61 4.85 -2.71
CA ALA A 35 -1.34 5.23 -3.91
C ALA A 35 -1.16 6.72 -4.13
N LEU A 36 -0.73 7.09 -5.32
CA LEU A 36 -0.44 8.46 -5.74
C LEU A 36 -1.35 8.85 -6.88
N ASP A 37 -1.71 10.12 -6.94
CA ASP A 37 -2.28 10.79 -8.10
C ASP A 37 -2.00 12.29 -8.06
N GLU A 38 -2.13 12.93 -9.22
CA GLU A 38 -1.95 14.37 -9.39
C GLU A 38 -3.20 15.03 -10.00
N CYS A 39 -4.39 14.63 -9.54
CA CYS A 39 -5.64 15.17 -10.07
C CYS A 39 -5.74 16.69 -9.89
N ASP A 40 -6.25 17.40 -10.93
CA ASP A 40 -6.59 18.82 -10.84
C ASP A 40 -7.97 19.03 -10.21
N PRO A 41 -8.06 19.60 -9.00
CA PRO A 41 -9.34 19.76 -8.32
C PRO A 41 -10.37 20.58 -9.11
N ALA A 42 -9.92 21.52 -9.93
CA ALA A 42 -10.84 22.39 -10.67
C ALA A 42 -11.61 21.59 -11.74
N THR A 43 -10.93 20.76 -12.50
CA THR A 43 -11.57 19.99 -13.59
C THR A 43 -12.26 18.72 -13.09
N PHE A 44 -11.64 17.99 -12.16
CA PHE A 44 -12.22 16.78 -11.59
C PHE A 44 -13.48 17.08 -10.78
N ASN A 45 -13.44 18.07 -9.89
CA ASN A 45 -14.59 18.39 -9.05
C ASN A 45 -15.73 19.02 -9.84
N ALA A 46 -15.44 19.77 -10.91
CA ALA A 46 -16.47 20.30 -11.79
C ALA A 46 -17.23 19.19 -12.55
N ALA A 47 -16.55 18.11 -12.92
CA ALA A 47 -17.13 17.02 -13.71
C ALA A 47 -17.69 15.87 -12.85
N LEU A 48 -17.04 15.54 -11.73
CA LEU A 48 -17.29 14.34 -10.93
C LEU A 48 -17.80 14.65 -9.52
N GLY A 49 -17.62 15.89 -9.06
CA GLY A 49 -18.04 16.30 -7.72
C GLY A 49 -19.54 16.47 -7.61
N GLU A 50 -20.20 15.67 -6.78
CA GLU A 50 -21.61 15.89 -6.45
C GLU A 50 -21.75 17.11 -5.54
N GLY A 51 -22.47 18.15 -6.01
CA GLY A 51 -22.85 19.31 -5.22
C GLY A 51 -21.68 20.15 -4.69
N GLY A 52 -20.50 20.11 -5.34
CA GLY A 52 -19.32 20.89 -4.95
C GLY A 52 -18.50 20.30 -3.81
N THR A 53 -18.82 19.12 -3.31
CA THR A 53 -17.95 18.34 -2.43
C THR A 53 -16.88 17.68 -3.27
N GLY A 54 -15.61 18.01 -3.04
CA GLY A 54 -14.51 17.60 -3.89
C GLY A 54 -14.40 16.09 -4.08
N PHE A 55 -14.28 15.67 -5.31
CA PHE A 55 -13.88 14.31 -5.68
C PHE A 55 -12.34 14.20 -5.63
N CYS A 56 -11.66 15.21 -6.16
CA CYS A 56 -10.22 15.40 -6.05
C CYS A 56 -9.91 16.34 -4.89
N HIS A 57 -9.16 15.85 -3.92
CA HIS A 57 -8.78 16.59 -2.71
C HIS A 57 -7.32 17.07 -2.72
N ASN A 58 -6.64 16.98 -3.87
CA ASN A 58 -5.29 17.50 -3.98
C ASN A 58 -5.23 18.98 -3.61
N VAL A 59 -4.27 19.33 -2.78
CA VAL A 59 -3.90 20.72 -2.56
C VAL A 59 -2.99 21.07 -3.72
N ALA A 60 -3.55 21.61 -4.80
CA ALA A 60 -2.87 21.86 -6.06
C ALA A 60 -1.46 22.44 -5.84
N LEU A 61 -0.45 21.66 -6.11
CA LEU A 61 0.95 22.04 -6.09
C LEU A 61 1.50 22.00 -7.53
N GLY A 62 0.98 22.87 -8.38
CA GLY A 62 1.67 23.30 -9.59
C GLY A 62 1.40 22.54 -10.87
N SER A 63 1.52 21.25 -11.01
CA SER A 63 1.40 20.53 -12.30
C SER A 63 0.33 19.43 -12.26
N ALA A 64 -0.83 19.75 -11.74
CA ALA A 64 -1.93 18.80 -11.68
C ALA A 64 -2.42 18.43 -13.07
N THR A 65 -2.71 17.13 -13.29
CA THR A 65 -3.29 16.63 -14.53
C THR A 65 -4.80 16.90 -14.55
N THR A 66 -5.27 17.57 -15.60
CA THR A 66 -6.71 17.79 -15.78
C THR A 66 -7.43 16.47 -16.09
N LEU A 67 -8.74 16.41 -15.81
CA LEU A 67 -9.56 15.25 -16.16
C LEU A 67 -9.50 14.94 -17.67
N GLY A 68 -9.51 15.97 -18.52
CA GLY A 68 -9.37 15.79 -19.97
C GLY A 68 -8.02 15.22 -20.38
N ASP A 69 -6.94 15.64 -19.75
CA ASP A 69 -5.60 15.09 -20.01
C ASP A 69 -5.49 13.64 -19.56
N LEU A 70 -6.07 13.29 -18.39
CA LEU A 70 -6.11 11.91 -17.90
C LEU A 70 -6.74 10.97 -18.93
N PHE A 71 -7.94 11.29 -19.41
CA PHE A 71 -8.63 10.49 -20.44
C PHE A 71 -7.85 10.45 -21.76
N SER A 72 -7.27 11.57 -22.17
CA SER A 72 -6.48 11.65 -23.40
C SER A 72 -5.23 10.77 -23.34
N LYS A 73 -4.50 10.81 -22.23
CA LYS A 73 -3.31 9.99 -21.99
C LYS A 73 -3.68 8.49 -21.91
N ALA A 74 -4.74 8.15 -21.19
CA ALA A 74 -5.22 6.78 -21.09
C ALA A 74 -5.62 6.23 -22.48
N ALA A 75 -6.37 6.98 -23.27
CA ALA A 75 -6.76 6.60 -24.64
C ALA A 75 -5.55 6.43 -25.57
N ALA A 76 -4.49 7.21 -25.38
CA ALA A 76 -3.25 7.10 -26.13
C ALA A 76 -2.34 5.93 -25.68
N GLY A 77 -2.68 5.23 -24.57
CA GLY A 77 -1.84 4.19 -23.98
C GLY A 77 -0.56 4.73 -23.33
N THR A 78 -0.58 5.99 -22.96
CA THR A 78 0.50 6.67 -22.25
C THR A 78 -0.02 7.26 -20.94
N PRO A 79 -0.46 6.39 -20.00
CA PRO A 79 -1.06 6.85 -18.76
C PRO A 79 -0.15 7.80 -18.00
N ASP A 80 -0.75 8.63 -17.16
CA ASP A 80 -0.02 9.60 -16.38
C ASP A 80 0.84 8.89 -15.33
N PRO A 81 2.17 9.10 -15.31
CA PRO A 81 3.06 8.48 -14.34
C PRO A 81 2.83 8.97 -12.90
N GLY A 82 2.09 10.07 -12.71
CA GLY A 82 1.69 10.54 -11.38
C GLY A 82 0.60 9.68 -10.72
N TRP A 83 -0.10 8.83 -11.49
CA TRP A 83 -1.03 7.82 -10.97
C TRP A 83 -0.33 6.48 -10.85
N ASP A 84 0.13 6.12 -9.66
CA ASP A 84 0.90 4.89 -9.45
C ASP A 84 0.76 4.33 -8.03
N PHE A 85 1.13 3.07 -7.86
CA PHE A 85 1.42 2.46 -6.56
C PHE A 85 2.93 2.43 -6.34
N GLU A 86 3.38 3.07 -5.26
CA GLU A 86 4.81 3.17 -4.93
C GLU A 86 5.13 2.40 -3.64
N PRO A 87 6.01 1.39 -3.67
CA PRO A 87 6.63 0.80 -4.85
C PRO A 87 5.65 -0.05 -5.67
N ASP A 88 5.95 -0.25 -6.95
CA ASP A 88 5.21 -1.12 -7.87
C ASP A 88 5.46 -2.62 -7.63
N GLN A 89 6.51 -2.94 -6.87
CA GLN A 89 6.84 -4.32 -6.48
C GLN A 89 7.44 -4.37 -5.07
N VAL A 90 7.01 -5.38 -4.29
CA VAL A 90 7.57 -5.64 -2.97
C VAL A 90 7.67 -7.13 -2.67
N THR A 91 8.72 -7.52 -1.94
CA THR A 91 8.82 -8.88 -1.37
C THR A 91 8.60 -8.80 0.13
N ILE A 92 7.62 -9.54 0.64
CA ILE A 92 7.26 -9.59 2.07
C ILE A 92 7.30 -11.01 2.61
N ARG A 93 7.15 -11.15 3.92
CA ARG A 93 6.93 -12.44 4.59
C ARG A 93 5.44 -12.61 4.87
N GLY A 94 4.98 -13.86 5.02
CA GLY A 94 3.57 -14.14 5.28
C GLY A 94 3.01 -13.59 6.61
N ASP A 95 3.89 -13.18 7.53
CA ASP A 95 3.54 -12.51 8.79
C ASP A 95 3.55 -10.97 8.71
N THR A 96 3.67 -10.41 7.52
CA THR A 96 3.74 -8.96 7.30
C THR A 96 2.33 -8.39 7.10
N VAL A 97 2.05 -7.25 7.73
CA VAL A 97 0.92 -6.39 7.40
C VAL A 97 1.35 -5.51 6.22
N LEU A 98 0.68 -5.62 5.09
CA LEU A 98 0.85 -4.72 3.95
C LEU A 98 -0.17 -3.59 4.09
N SER A 99 0.31 -2.39 4.39
CA SER A 99 -0.53 -1.20 4.55
C SER A 99 -0.47 -0.36 3.28
N VAL A 100 -1.62 -0.14 2.65
CA VAL A 100 -1.74 0.69 1.45
C VAL A 100 -2.36 2.01 1.84
N VAL A 101 -1.63 3.09 1.68
CA VAL A 101 -2.04 4.45 2.08
C VAL A 101 -2.34 5.26 0.85
N ASP A 102 -3.48 5.94 0.83
CA ASP A 102 -3.82 6.88 -0.22
C ASP A 102 -3.27 8.27 0.13
N GLN A 103 -2.28 8.72 -0.64
CA GLN A 103 -1.71 10.07 -0.58
C GLN A 103 -2.12 10.93 -1.78
N GLY A 104 -2.81 10.33 -2.75
CA GLY A 104 -3.41 11.04 -3.87
C GLY A 104 -4.61 11.87 -3.46
N GLY A 105 -5.22 12.53 -4.41
CA GLY A 105 -6.43 13.34 -4.21
C GLY A 105 -7.71 12.59 -4.51
N GLU A 106 -7.65 11.54 -5.34
CA GLU A 106 -8.78 10.74 -5.77
C GLU A 106 -8.94 9.44 -4.97
N PRO A 107 -10.13 8.84 -4.97
CA PRO A 107 -10.29 7.49 -4.48
C PRO A 107 -9.61 6.48 -5.40
N HIS A 108 -8.94 5.50 -4.82
CA HIS A 108 -8.38 4.33 -5.52
C HIS A 108 -8.98 3.03 -5.03
N THR A 109 -8.65 1.93 -5.69
CA THR A 109 -8.88 0.57 -5.17
C THR A 109 -7.58 -0.20 -5.20
N PHE A 110 -7.35 -1.06 -4.21
CA PHE A 110 -6.21 -1.96 -4.19
C PHE A 110 -6.73 -3.39 -4.25
N THR A 111 -7.15 -3.78 -5.46
CA THR A 111 -7.89 -5.03 -5.69
C THR A 111 -6.95 -6.11 -6.19
N GLU A 112 -6.92 -7.25 -5.48
CA GLU A 112 -6.20 -8.43 -5.95
C GLU A 112 -6.88 -9.01 -7.20
N VAL A 113 -6.09 -9.30 -8.24
CA VAL A 113 -6.55 -9.80 -9.53
C VAL A 113 -5.74 -11.02 -9.97
N ALA A 114 -6.36 -11.92 -10.72
CA ALA A 114 -5.67 -13.09 -11.26
C ALA A 114 -4.63 -12.71 -12.34
N HIS A 115 -4.89 -11.65 -13.08
CA HIS A 115 -4.01 -11.04 -14.09
C HIS A 115 -4.36 -9.57 -14.26
N PHE A 116 -3.40 -8.77 -14.66
CA PHE A 116 -3.65 -7.37 -14.98
C PHE A 116 -4.52 -7.22 -16.22
N GLY A 117 -5.35 -6.19 -16.25
CA GLY A 117 -6.23 -5.84 -17.36
C GLY A 117 -7.02 -4.59 -17.08
N GLY A 118 -8.13 -4.36 -17.84
CA GLY A 118 -8.94 -3.17 -17.68
C GLY A 118 -9.69 -3.10 -16.35
N GLY A 119 -9.97 -1.87 -15.91
CA GLY A 119 -10.84 -1.54 -14.79
C GLY A 119 -12.32 -1.43 -15.20
N PHE A 120 -13.15 -0.91 -14.29
CA PHE A 120 -14.59 -0.75 -14.59
C PHE A 120 -14.92 0.54 -15.34
N ILE A 121 -13.97 1.47 -15.52
CA ILE A 121 -14.13 2.66 -16.37
C ILE A 121 -13.53 2.35 -17.74
N SER A 122 -14.36 1.96 -18.70
CA SER A 122 -13.96 1.49 -20.03
C SER A 122 -13.03 2.46 -20.78
N ASP A 123 -13.28 3.76 -20.63
CA ASP A 123 -12.55 4.81 -21.33
C ASP A 123 -11.09 4.96 -20.83
N LEU A 124 -10.80 4.39 -19.65
CA LEU A 124 -9.45 4.37 -19.07
C LEU A 124 -8.69 3.06 -19.36
N ASN A 125 -9.31 2.09 -20.06
CA ASN A 125 -8.74 0.76 -20.25
C ASN A 125 -7.79 0.64 -21.43
N HIS A 126 -7.67 1.63 -22.28
CA HIS A 126 -6.87 1.57 -23.52
C HIS A 126 -7.13 0.29 -24.34
N GLY A 127 -8.40 -0.13 -24.42
CA GLY A 127 -8.81 -1.33 -25.15
C GLY A 127 -8.62 -2.66 -24.40
N GLU A 128 -8.05 -2.67 -23.21
CA GLU A 128 -8.00 -3.87 -22.36
C GLU A 128 -9.41 -4.23 -21.86
N ALA A 129 -9.72 -5.52 -21.83
CA ALA A 129 -10.99 -5.99 -21.24
C ALA A 129 -10.98 -5.81 -19.73
N THR A 130 -12.12 -5.41 -19.15
CA THR A 130 -12.31 -5.36 -17.71
C THR A 130 -12.06 -6.74 -17.08
N VAL A 131 -11.16 -6.82 -16.11
CA VAL A 131 -10.91 -8.08 -15.38
C VAL A 131 -12.12 -8.46 -14.52
N PRO A 132 -12.36 -9.76 -14.30
CA PRO A 132 -13.54 -10.22 -13.56
C PRO A 132 -13.68 -9.57 -12.18
N GLU A 133 -12.57 -9.37 -11.47
CA GLU A 133 -12.53 -8.81 -10.13
C GLU A 133 -12.96 -7.33 -10.10
N CYS A 134 -12.77 -6.58 -11.19
CA CYS A 134 -13.19 -5.18 -11.31
C CYS A 134 -14.61 -5.01 -11.88
N THR A 135 -15.24 -6.11 -12.36
CA THR A 135 -16.58 -6.04 -12.99
C THR A 135 -17.63 -5.57 -11.99
N GLY A 136 -18.47 -4.62 -12.42
CA GLY A 136 -19.54 -4.04 -11.60
C GLY A 136 -19.10 -2.87 -10.72
N GLY A 137 -17.82 -2.50 -10.76
CA GLY A 137 -17.29 -1.36 -10.03
C GLY A 137 -17.64 -1.42 -8.54
N PHE A 138 -18.01 -0.29 -7.93
CA PHE A 138 -18.34 -0.22 -6.51
C PHE A 138 -19.66 -0.95 -6.13
N SER A 139 -20.45 -1.41 -7.07
CA SER A 139 -21.56 -2.33 -6.80
C SER A 139 -21.07 -3.75 -6.48
N ASN A 140 -19.84 -4.08 -6.87
CA ASN A 140 -19.16 -5.32 -6.46
C ASN A 140 -18.53 -5.12 -5.08
N ILE A 141 -18.99 -5.90 -4.11
CA ILE A 141 -18.52 -5.79 -2.71
C ILE A 141 -17.01 -6.02 -2.59
N ALA A 142 -16.40 -6.81 -3.47
CA ALA A 142 -14.96 -7.04 -3.46
C ALA A 142 -14.22 -5.75 -3.81
N VAL A 143 -14.65 -5.03 -4.86
CA VAL A 143 -14.10 -3.73 -5.24
C VAL A 143 -14.36 -2.67 -4.16
N ALA A 144 -15.59 -2.62 -3.64
CA ALA A 144 -15.96 -1.63 -2.63
C ALA A 144 -15.13 -1.77 -1.33
N ARG A 145 -14.74 -3.01 -0.95
CA ARG A 145 -13.91 -3.27 0.24
C ARG A 145 -12.44 -2.93 0.07
N THR A 146 -11.97 -2.82 -1.16
CA THR A 146 -10.59 -2.45 -1.48
C THR A 146 -10.42 -0.98 -1.81
N ARG A 147 -11.51 -0.20 -1.68
CA ARG A 147 -11.48 1.25 -1.89
C ARG A 147 -10.70 1.92 -0.78
N ILE A 148 -9.79 2.80 -1.18
CA ILE A 148 -9.08 3.73 -0.33
C ILE A 148 -9.38 5.15 -0.79
N VAL A 149 -9.40 6.09 0.14
CA VAL A 149 -9.63 7.51 -0.14
C VAL A 149 -8.51 8.33 0.49
N GLN A 150 -8.31 9.54 0.04
CA GLN A 150 -7.25 10.42 0.52
C GLN A 150 -7.11 10.40 2.04
N GLY A 151 -5.89 10.15 2.50
CA GLY A 151 -5.55 10.10 3.93
C GLY A 151 -6.01 8.82 4.65
N SER A 152 -6.70 7.90 3.95
CA SER A 152 -7.05 6.61 4.51
C SER A 152 -6.02 5.52 4.18
N HIS A 153 -6.16 4.36 4.79
CA HIS A 153 -5.33 3.19 4.49
C HIS A 153 -6.16 1.91 4.49
N LEU A 154 -5.62 0.90 3.82
CA LEU A 154 -6.12 -0.47 3.80
C LEU A 154 -5.00 -1.41 4.24
N ASP A 155 -5.24 -2.17 5.30
CA ASP A 155 -4.29 -3.17 5.80
C ASP A 155 -4.66 -4.56 5.30
N LEU A 156 -3.74 -5.20 4.60
CA LEU A 156 -3.84 -6.59 4.16
C LEU A 156 -2.96 -7.48 5.03
N THR A 157 -3.55 -8.56 5.52
CA THR A 157 -2.88 -9.54 6.37
C THR A 157 -3.15 -10.96 5.86
N GLY A 158 -2.23 -11.87 6.13
CA GLY A 158 -2.44 -13.28 5.84
C GLY A 158 -2.39 -13.63 4.34
N LEU A 159 -1.69 -12.84 3.54
CA LEU A 159 -1.42 -13.19 2.15
C LEU A 159 -0.68 -14.54 2.11
N SER A 160 -1.13 -15.44 1.25
CA SER A 160 -0.53 -16.77 1.09
C SER A 160 0.88 -16.65 0.46
N ARG A 161 1.68 -17.73 0.55
CA ARG A 161 2.95 -17.77 -0.17
C ARG A 161 2.71 -17.77 -1.68
N GLY A 162 3.46 -16.95 -2.40
CA GLY A 162 3.36 -16.82 -3.84
C GLY A 162 3.39 -15.38 -4.32
N THR A 163 3.08 -15.19 -5.57
CA THR A 163 2.95 -13.88 -6.20
C THR A 163 1.49 -13.47 -6.21
N HIS A 164 1.22 -12.26 -5.73
CA HIS A 164 -0.09 -11.61 -5.74
C HIS A 164 -0.01 -10.37 -6.62
N LEU A 165 -1.02 -10.17 -7.46
CA LEU A 165 -1.13 -9.02 -8.34
C LEU A 165 -2.26 -8.12 -7.85
N PHE A 166 -1.98 -6.84 -7.70
CA PHE A 166 -2.96 -5.84 -7.30
C PHE A 166 -3.06 -4.75 -8.35
N GLN A 167 -4.27 -4.28 -8.62
CA GLN A 167 -4.47 -3.13 -9.48
C GLN A 167 -5.58 -2.21 -8.95
N CYS A 168 -5.54 -0.95 -9.38
CA CYS A 168 -6.68 -0.06 -9.23
C CYS A 168 -7.74 -0.40 -10.27
N CYS A 169 -8.98 -0.66 -9.83
CA CYS A 169 -10.09 -0.92 -10.76
C CYS A 169 -10.64 0.35 -11.42
N ILE A 170 -10.22 1.54 -10.97
CA ILE A 170 -10.54 2.83 -11.59
C ILE A 170 -9.48 3.16 -12.65
N HIS A 171 -8.21 3.15 -12.25
CA HIS A 171 -7.04 3.50 -13.02
C HIS A 171 -6.18 2.25 -13.26
N PRO A 172 -6.51 1.40 -14.28
CA PRO A 172 -5.99 0.04 -14.36
C PRO A 172 -4.49 -0.08 -14.70
N TRP A 173 -3.83 1.02 -15.00
CA TRP A 173 -2.38 1.08 -15.13
C TRP A 173 -1.64 1.18 -13.79
N MET A 174 -2.33 1.58 -12.70
CA MET A 174 -1.77 1.49 -11.34
C MET A 174 -1.76 0.03 -10.93
N ARG A 175 -0.60 -0.58 -11.01
CA ARG A 175 -0.36 -2.02 -10.86
C ARG A 175 0.75 -2.29 -9.88
N MET A 176 0.59 -3.33 -9.09
CA MET A 176 1.58 -3.72 -8.10
C MET A 176 1.71 -5.24 -8.01
N GLN A 177 2.94 -5.72 -7.80
CA GLN A 177 3.23 -7.13 -7.52
C GLN A 177 3.74 -7.29 -6.09
N VAL A 178 3.16 -8.24 -5.35
CA VAL A 178 3.59 -8.62 -4.00
C VAL A 178 4.06 -10.07 -4.01
N ASP A 179 5.35 -10.29 -3.71
CA ASP A 179 5.93 -11.63 -3.59
C ASP A 179 6.01 -12.03 -2.11
N VAL A 180 5.25 -13.04 -1.69
CA VAL A 180 5.21 -13.54 -0.31
C VAL A 180 6.09 -14.78 -0.16
N ARG A 181 7.07 -14.73 0.78
CA ARG A 181 8.04 -15.79 1.06
C ARG A 181 7.83 -16.47 2.41
#